data_4f831232e0aa413994e9d72c79a28fd7
#
_entry.id   4f831232e0aa413994e9d72c79a28fd7
#
_cell.length_a   1.000
_cell.length_b   1.000
_cell.length_c   1.000
_cell.angle_alpha   90.00
_cell.angle_beta   90.00
_cell.angle_gamma   90.00
#
_symmetry.space_group_name_H-M   'P 1'
#
loop_
_entity.id
_entity.type
_entity.pdbx_description
1 polymer ?
#
loop_
_entity_poly.entity_id
_entity_poly.type
_entity_poly.pdbx_seq_one_letter_code
_entity_poly.pdbx_strand_id
1 'polypeptide(L)'
;MHTARFAKALAAVALFNGIVYLAILQDAIAASDIADAKKYTEDLKKSKDSKVRITALQELGKLAVIQKGLVSDALPDIYKSLEDKDAGIRAAAATCIGQCDEPADKVVPTLMKMLKDEKDDSVKIGAAKGLASMGSEAKAALPTLRDLATDKKSAVGKAAGLAVKAIAGKK
;
A
#
# COMPACT_ATOMS: atom_id res chain seq x y z
N MET A 1 11.49 -32.07 -7.68
CA MET A 1 10.59 -33.19 -8.07
C MET A 1 9.25 -33.20 -7.33
N HIS A 2 8.99 -32.34 -6.34
CA HIS A 2 7.70 -32.27 -5.60
C HIS A 2 6.61 -31.48 -6.32
N THR A 3 6.95 -30.47 -7.11
CA THR A 3 5.99 -29.61 -7.82
C THR A 3 5.17 -30.32 -8.89
N ALA A 4 5.76 -31.30 -9.59
CA ALA A 4 5.07 -32.04 -10.62
C ALA A 4 4.05 -33.08 -10.09
N ARG A 5 4.24 -33.57 -8.85
CA ARG A 5 3.27 -34.46 -8.20
C ARG A 5 2.05 -33.68 -7.66
N PHE A 6 2.27 -32.46 -7.17
CA PHE A 6 1.19 -31.57 -6.75
C PHE A 6 0.29 -31.17 -7.92
N ALA A 7 0.88 -30.78 -9.06
CA ALA A 7 0.12 -30.40 -10.26
C ALA A 7 -0.74 -31.56 -10.82
N LYS A 8 -0.28 -32.80 -10.74
CA LYS A 8 -1.06 -33.97 -11.20
C LYS A 8 -2.21 -34.33 -10.25
N ALA A 9 -2.02 -34.18 -8.94
CA ALA A 9 -3.10 -34.39 -7.97
C ALA A 9 -4.18 -33.29 -8.10
N LEU A 10 -3.78 -32.06 -8.36
CA LEU A 10 -4.65 -30.94 -8.63
C LEU A 10 -5.49 -31.12 -9.92
N ALA A 11 -4.90 -31.65 -10.99
CA ALA A 11 -5.62 -31.90 -12.24
C ALA A 11 -6.69 -33.00 -12.13
N ALA A 12 -6.48 -34.00 -11.26
CA ALA A 12 -7.44 -35.09 -11.06
C ALA A 12 -8.67 -34.65 -10.28
N VAL A 13 -8.53 -33.69 -9.36
CA VAL A 13 -9.65 -33.13 -8.57
C VAL A 13 -10.47 -32.14 -9.41
N ALA A 14 -9.87 -31.44 -10.36
CA ALA A 14 -10.53 -30.47 -11.23
C ALA A 14 -11.61 -31.12 -12.13
N LEU A 15 -11.50 -32.41 -12.44
CA LEU A 15 -12.46 -33.13 -13.26
C LEU A 15 -13.73 -33.58 -12.50
N PHE A 16 -13.72 -33.56 -11.16
CA PHE A 16 -14.83 -34.11 -10.39
C PHE A 16 -15.70 -33.05 -9.66
N ASN A 17 -15.19 -31.83 -9.40
CA ASN A 17 -15.99 -30.77 -8.77
C ASN A 17 -15.27 -29.40 -8.86
N GLY A 18 -15.37 -28.71 -9.99
CA GLY A 18 -14.74 -27.40 -10.22
C GLY A 18 -15.02 -26.34 -9.13
N ILE A 19 -16.18 -26.40 -8.48
CA ILE A 19 -16.57 -25.50 -7.41
C ILE A 19 -15.77 -25.75 -6.13
N VAL A 20 -15.61 -27.03 -5.75
CA VAL A 20 -14.85 -27.40 -4.52
C VAL A 20 -13.37 -27.11 -4.70
N TYR A 21 -12.83 -27.33 -5.90
CA TYR A 21 -11.44 -27.00 -6.22
C TYR A 21 -11.17 -25.50 -6.15
N LEU A 22 -12.08 -24.68 -6.69
CA LEU A 22 -11.95 -23.22 -6.64
C LEU A 22 -11.99 -22.69 -5.21
N ALA A 23 -12.85 -23.25 -4.36
CA ALA A 23 -12.92 -22.89 -2.95
C ALA A 23 -11.62 -23.25 -2.19
N ILE A 24 -11.09 -24.47 -2.40
CA ILE A 24 -9.82 -24.89 -1.77
C ILE A 24 -8.65 -24.00 -2.24
N LEU A 25 -8.64 -23.61 -3.51
CA LEU A 25 -7.61 -22.73 -4.04
C LEU A 25 -7.72 -21.33 -3.43
N GLN A 26 -8.92 -20.80 -3.28
CA GLN A 26 -9.15 -19.51 -2.62
C GLN A 26 -8.73 -19.52 -1.15
N ASP A 27 -9.05 -20.58 -0.42
CA ASP A 27 -8.64 -20.74 0.98
C ASP A 27 -7.10 -20.85 1.11
N ALA A 28 -6.44 -21.53 0.19
CA ALA A 28 -4.99 -21.63 0.17
C ALA A 28 -4.30 -20.31 -0.14
N ILE A 29 -4.86 -19.50 -1.06
CA ILE A 29 -4.37 -18.15 -1.39
C ILE A 29 -4.57 -17.24 -0.18
N ALA A 30 -5.76 -17.24 0.41
CA ALA A 30 -6.05 -16.42 1.59
C ALA A 30 -5.14 -16.75 2.78
N ALA A 31 -4.84 -18.04 2.99
CA ALA A 31 -3.91 -18.48 4.04
C ALA A 31 -2.47 -17.99 3.78
N SER A 32 -2.04 -17.96 2.51
CA SER A 32 -0.75 -17.40 2.12
C SER A 32 -0.68 -15.90 2.38
N ASP A 33 -1.71 -15.15 2.00
CA ASP A 33 -1.77 -13.70 2.17
C ASP A 33 -1.77 -13.30 3.66
N ILE A 34 -2.47 -14.07 4.51
CA ILE A 34 -2.46 -13.88 5.97
C ILE A 34 -1.05 -14.14 6.54
N ALA A 35 -0.38 -15.21 6.10
CA ALA A 35 0.99 -15.51 6.55
C ALA A 35 1.98 -14.43 6.13
N ASP A 36 1.85 -13.92 4.92
CA ASP A 36 2.67 -12.83 4.39
C ASP A 36 2.41 -11.51 5.13
N ALA A 37 1.14 -11.16 5.39
CA ALA A 37 0.80 -9.99 6.18
C ALA A 37 1.41 -10.04 7.59
N LYS A 38 1.34 -11.20 8.26
CA LYS A 38 1.95 -11.41 9.57
C LYS A 38 3.47 -11.27 9.52
N LYS A 39 4.12 -11.89 8.54
CA LYS A 39 5.57 -11.79 8.33
C LYS A 39 6.01 -10.34 8.15
N TYR A 40 5.37 -9.60 7.24
CA TYR A 40 5.75 -8.20 6.98
C TYR A 40 5.42 -7.28 8.16
N THR A 41 4.39 -7.56 8.93
CA THR A 41 4.12 -6.84 10.19
C THR A 41 5.26 -7.05 11.19
N GLU A 42 5.75 -8.28 11.35
CA GLU A 42 6.89 -8.59 12.20
C GLU A 42 8.18 -7.93 11.69
N ASP A 43 8.45 -7.98 10.39
CA ASP A 43 9.60 -7.34 9.76
C ASP A 43 9.58 -5.82 9.98
N LEU A 44 8.42 -5.17 9.81
CA LEU A 44 8.24 -3.75 10.08
C LEU A 44 8.55 -3.39 11.54
N LYS A 45 8.05 -4.19 12.47
CA LYS A 45 8.13 -3.96 13.91
C LYS A 45 9.52 -4.24 14.48
N LYS A 46 10.18 -5.31 14.04
CA LYS A 46 11.39 -5.85 14.69
C LYS A 46 12.68 -5.54 13.95
N SER A 47 12.66 -5.34 12.65
CA SER A 47 13.87 -5.10 11.87
C SER A 47 14.49 -3.74 12.17
N LYS A 48 15.81 -3.73 12.28
CA LYS A 48 16.64 -2.51 12.36
C LYS A 48 17.12 -2.04 10.98
N ASP A 49 16.97 -2.88 9.95
CA ASP A 49 17.37 -2.57 8.58
C ASP A 49 16.25 -1.78 7.89
N SER A 50 16.57 -0.54 7.48
CA SER A 50 15.62 0.33 6.76
C SER A 50 15.10 -0.31 5.47
N LYS A 51 15.92 -1.06 4.74
CA LYS A 51 15.48 -1.72 3.50
C LYS A 51 14.42 -2.79 3.76
N VAL A 52 14.59 -3.57 4.82
CA VAL A 52 13.62 -4.59 5.24
C VAL A 52 12.30 -3.91 5.63
N ARG A 53 12.37 -2.83 6.41
CA ARG A 53 11.17 -2.08 6.84
C ARG A 53 10.46 -1.40 5.65
N ILE A 54 11.20 -0.83 4.71
CA ILE A 54 10.63 -0.25 3.48
C ILE A 54 9.94 -1.34 2.66
N THR A 55 10.58 -2.50 2.48
CA THR A 55 9.98 -3.63 1.76
C THR A 55 8.71 -4.10 2.46
N ALA A 56 8.74 -4.23 3.79
CA ALA A 56 7.57 -4.63 4.57
C ALA A 56 6.39 -3.66 4.36
N LEU A 57 6.62 -2.35 4.40
CA LEU A 57 5.60 -1.33 4.12
C LEU A 57 5.03 -1.44 2.71
N GLN A 58 5.89 -1.69 1.72
CA GLN A 58 5.46 -1.84 0.32
C GLN A 58 4.60 -3.08 0.13
N GLU A 59 4.98 -4.21 0.72
CA GLU A 59 4.21 -5.47 0.61
C GLU A 59 2.91 -5.39 1.42
N LEU A 60 2.92 -4.82 2.62
CA LEU A 60 1.70 -4.55 3.40
C LEU A 60 0.71 -3.67 2.62
N GLY A 61 1.19 -2.64 1.93
CA GLY A 61 0.33 -1.80 1.09
C GLY A 61 -0.31 -2.58 -0.06
N LYS A 62 0.43 -3.47 -0.73
CA LYS A 62 -0.13 -4.35 -1.77
C LYS A 62 -1.20 -5.30 -1.23
N LEU A 63 -0.92 -5.92 -0.07
CA LEU A 63 -1.86 -6.82 0.60
C LEU A 63 -3.15 -6.09 1.01
N ALA A 64 -3.05 -4.85 1.49
CA ALA A 64 -4.20 -4.01 1.84
C ALA A 64 -5.12 -3.74 0.65
N VAL A 65 -4.55 -3.59 -0.55
CA VAL A 65 -5.33 -3.40 -1.79
C VAL A 65 -6.03 -4.70 -2.22
N ILE A 66 -5.38 -5.86 -2.01
CA ILE A 66 -5.95 -7.16 -2.37
C ILE A 66 -7.13 -7.50 -1.46
N GLN A 67 -6.95 -7.33 -0.15
CA GLN A 67 -7.96 -7.65 0.84
C GLN A 67 -7.98 -6.58 1.95
N LYS A 68 -9.07 -5.83 2.00
CA LYS A 68 -9.33 -4.85 3.07
C LYS A 68 -9.29 -5.53 4.43
N GLY A 69 -8.67 -4.88 5.39
CA GLY A 69 -8.56 -5.38 6.77
C GLY A 69 -7.44 -6.40 7.01
N LEU A 70 -6.80 -6.95 5.96
CA LEU A 70 -5.73 -7.94 6.11
C LEU A 70 -4.51 -7.41 6.89
N VAL A 71 -4.28 -6.10 6.83
CA VAL A 71 -3.14 -5.43 7.45
C VAL A 71 -3.51 -4.62 8.71
N SER A 72 -4.70 -4.84 9.28
CA SER A 72 -5.18 -4.10 10.44
C SER A 72 -4.23 -4.16 11.63
N ASP A 73 -3.59 -5.30 11.87
CA ASP A 73 -2.61 -5.47 12.95
C ASP A 73 -1.32 -4.67 12.73
N ALA A 74 -1.02 -4.31 11.49
CA ALA A 74 0.15 -3.50 11.13
C ALA A 74 -0.10 -1.99 11.24
N LEU A 75 -1.35 -1.55 11.27
CA LEU A 75 -1.70 -0.11 11.24
C LEU A 75 -0.97 0.73 12.27
N PRO A 76 -0.85 0.33 13.56
CA PRO A 76 -0.11 1.11 14.55
C PRO A 76 1.35 1.34 14.17
N ASP A 77 2.02 0.32 13.62
CA ASP A 77 3.42 0.40 13.21
C ASP A 77 3.58 1.17 11.88
N ILE A 78 2.59 1.11 10.98
CA ILE A 78 2.53 1.93 9.76
C ILE A 78 2.42 3.42 10.15
N TYR A 79 1.50 3.79 11.06
CA TYR A 79 1.37 5.16 11.56
C TYR A 79 2.66 5.64 12.22
N LYS A 80 3.26 4.83 13.07
CA LYS A 80 4.55 5.14 13.70
C LYS A 80 5.66 5.38 12.65
N SER A 81 5.61 4.65 11.54
CA SER A 81 6.60 4.78 10.46
C SER A 81 6.46 6.08 9.66
N LEU A 82 5.33 6.78 9.74
CA LEU A 82 5.17 8.13 9.15
C LEU A 82 6.07 9.18 9.84
N GLU A 83 6.51 8.91 11.07
CA GLU A 83 7.36 9.79 11.87
C GLU A 83 8.79 9.25 12.01
N ASP A 84 9.17 8.24 11.21
CA ASP A 84 10.50 7.64 11.29
C ASP A 84 11.59 8.65 10.89
N LYS A 85 12.76 8.53 11.49
CA LYS A 85 13.93 9.34 11.13
C LYS A 85 14.41 9.16 9.70
N ASP A 86 14.20 7.96 9.12
CA ASP A 86 14.57 7.62 7.75
C ASP A 86 13.47 8.09 6.77
N ALA A 87 13.83 8.99 5.86
CA ALA A 87 12.91 9.54 4.87
C ALA A 87 12.33 8.46 3.94
N GLY A 88 13.09 7.42 3.62
CA GLY A 88 12.62 6.30 2.82
C GLY A 88 11.52 5.51 3.52
N ILE A 89 11.63 5.32 4.84
CA ILE A 89 10.59 4.67 5.65
C ILE A 89 9.34 5.56 5.71
N ARG A 90 9.48 6.88 5.96
CA ARG A 90 8.34 7.80 5.95
C ARG A 90 7.63 7.80 4.60
N ALA A 91 8.38 7.83 3.49
CA ALA A 91 7.84 7.80 2.14
C ALA A 91 7.05 6.50 1.84
N ALA A 92 7.61 5.34 2.24
CA ALA A 92 6.95 4.06 2.08
C ALA A 92 5.68 3.97 2.95
N ALA A 93 5.75 4.44 4.20
CA ALA A 93 4.61 4.48 5.11
C ALA A 93 3.48 5.39 4.59
N ALA A 94 3.81 6.56 4.03
CA ALA A 94 2.84 7.47 3.44
C ALA A 94 2.12 6.84 2.24
N THR A 95 2.83 6.06 1.42
CA THR A 95 2.21 5.31 0.32
C THR A 95 1.33 4.19 0.86
N CYS A 96 1.84 3.40 1.82
CA CYS A 96 1.16 2.26 2.41
C CYS A 96 -0.16 2.66 3.09
N ILE A 97 -0.16 3.71 3.93
CA ILE A 97 -1.37 4.12 4.66
C ILE A 97 -2.49 4.57 3.72
N GLY A 98 -2.16 5.18 2.57
CA GLY A 98 -3.15 5.53 1.55
C GLY A 98 -3.71 4.33 0.78
N GLN A 99 -3.10 3.14 0.91
CA GLN A 99 -3.59 1.88 0.35
C GLN A 99 -4.40 1.07 1.37
N CYS A 100 -4.25 1.41 2.67
CA CYS A 100 -5.03 0.78 3.73
C CYS A 100 -6.46 1.33 3.76
N ASP A 101 -7.39 0.50 4.21
CA ASP A 101 -8.82 0.86 4.33
C ASP A 101 -9.06 1.68 5.61
N GLU A 102 -8.30 2.78 5.75
CA GLU A 102 -8.41 3.70 6.88
C GLU A 102 -9.32 4.90 6.52
N PRO A 103 -10.03 5.46 7.50
CA PRO A 103 -10.93 6.58 7.26
C PRO A 103 -10.23 7.79 6.63
N ALA A 104 -10.82 8.34 5.57
CA ALA A 104 -10.24 9.44 4.79
C ALA A 104 -10.07 10.72 5.62
N ASP A 105 -10.94 10.97 6.59
CA ASP A 105 -10.88 12.10 7.52
C ASP A 105 -9.64 12.06 8.42
N LYS A 106 -9.05 10.89 8.62
CA LYS A 106 -7.81 10.67 9.37
C LYS A 106 -6.58 10.69 8.45
N VAL A 107 -6.63 9.97 7.32
CA VAL A 107 -5.47 9.77 6.46
C VAL A 107 -5.19 10.99 5.59
N VAL A 108 -6.21 11.61 4.98
CA VAL A 108 -6.02 12.73 4.06
C VAL A 108 -5.35 13.93 4.73
N PRO A 109 -5.77 14.40 5.93
CA PRO A 109 -5.07 15.49 6.61
C PRO A 109 -3.61 15.17 6.94
N THR A 110 -3.33 13.93 7.33
CA THR A 110 -1.96 13.47 7.64
C THR A 110 -1.07 13.55 6.40
N LEU A 111 -1.51 13.00 5.27
CA LEU A 111 -0.75 13.03 4.03
C LEU A 111 -0.63 14.45 3.44
N MET A 112 -1.66 15.30 3.60
CA MET A 112 -1.59 16.70 3.22
C MET A 112 -0.56 17.49 4.05
N LYS A 113 -0.46 17.21 5.35
CA LYS A 113 0.58 17.78 6.20
C LYS A 113 1.97 17.35 5.71
N MET A 114 2.16 16.08 5.40
CA MET A 114 3.44 15.60 4.84
C MET A 114 3.79 16.29 3.51
N LEU A 115 2.83 16.53 2.62
CA LEU A 115 3.07 17.27 1.37
C LEU A 115 3.58 18.70 1.61
N LYS A 116 3.13 19.35 2.68
CA LYS A 116 3.46 20.77 3.00
C LYS A 116 4.75 20.90 3.82
N ASP A 117 4.88 20.06 4.84
CA ASP A 117 5.88 20.30 5.91
C ASP A 117 7.16 19.50 5.70
N GLU A 118 7.14 18.41 4.91
CA GLU A 118 8.32 17.60 4.66
C GLU A 118 9.33 18.33 3.77
N LYS A 119 10.61 18.14 4.10
CA LYS A 119 11.73 18.70 3.32
C LYS A 119 12.19 17.74 2.23
N ASP A 120 12.03 16.45 2.47
CA ASP A 120 12.48 15.38 1.59
C ASP A 120 11.46 15.12 0.47
N ASP A 121 11.88 15.26 -0.76
CA ASP A 121 11.03 15.06 -1.93
C ASP A 121 10.52 13.62 -2.03
N SER A 122 11.26 12.63 -1.55
CA SER A 122 10.81 11.23 -1.55
C SER A 122 9.56 11.05 -0.70
N VAL A 123 9.49 11.76 0.44
CA VAL A 123 8.34 11.72 1.35
C VAL A 123 7.13 12.42 0.73
N LYS A 124 7.33 13.59 0.10
CA LYS A 124 6.26 14.27 -0.63
C LYS A 124 5.70 13.40 -1.76
N ILE A 125 6.58 12.71 -2.49
CA ILE A 125 6.18 11.76 -3.53
C ILE A 125 5.38 10.60 -2.92
N GLY A 126 5.82 10.07 -1.79
CA GLY A 126 5.11 9.02 -1.05
C GLY A 126 3.71 9.46 -0.64
N ALA A 127 3.58 10.66 -0.06
CA ALA A 127 2.30 11.24 0.32
C ALA A 127 1.36 11.47 -0.88
N ALA A 128 1.89 11.98 -2.00
CA ALA A 128 1.11 12.13 -3.23
C ALA A 128 0.62 10.78 -3.77
N LYS A 129 1.45 9.73 -3.72
CA LYS A 129 1.06 8.37 -4.10
C LYS A 129 -0.02 7.79 -3.18
N GLY A 130 0.12 7.99 -1.85
CA GLY A 130 -0.87 7.57 -0.88
C GLY A 130 -2.24 8.22 -1.15
N LEU A 131 -2.27 9.54 -1.37
CA LEU A 131 -3.50 10.25 -1.74
C LEU A 131 -4.08 9.76 -3.08
N ALA A 132 -3.22 9.44 -4.05
CA ALA A 132 -3.65 8.89 -5.33
C ALA A 132 -4.34 7.53 -5.17
N SER A 133 -3.84 6.67 -4.26
CA SER A 133 -4.42 5.36 -3.97
C SER A 133 -5.81 5.45 -3.36
N MET A 134 -6.09 6.50 -2.57
CA MET A 134 -7.41 6.77 -1.98
C MET A 134 -8.44 7.24 -3.02
N GLY A 135 -8.01 7.63 -4.22
CA GLY A 135 -8.92 8.06 -5.28
C GLY A 135 -9.83 9.21 -4.86
N SER A 136 -11.15 9.07 -5.13
CA SER A 136 -12.12 10.13 -4.88
C SER A 136 -12.28 10.54 -3.41
N GLU A 137 -11.84 9.73 -2.45
CA GLU A 137 -11.88 10.05 -1.03
C GLU A 137 -10.89 11.16 -0.66
N ALA A 138 -9.80 11.30 -1.44
CA ALA A 138 -8.79 12.33 -1.25
C ALA A 138 -9.10 13.68 -1.96
N LYS A 139 -10.34 13.96 -2.34
CA LYS A 139 -10.72 15.21 -3.05
C LYS A 139 -10.29 16.49 -2.33
N ALA A 140 -10.27 16.48 -1.00
CA ALA A 140 -9.83 17.61 -0.19
C ALA A 140 -8.35 17.99 -0.45
N ALA A 141 -7.52 17.06 -0.93
CA ALA A 141 -6.13 17.31 -1.25
C ALA A 141 -5.91 17.95 -2.64
N LEU A 142 -6.93 18.00 -3.52
CA LEU A 142 -6.79 18.50 -4.88
C LEU A 142 -6.18 19.90 -5.01
N PRO A 143 -6.56 20.90 -4.19
CA PRO A 143 -5.93 22.22 -4.29
C PRO A 143 -4.40 22.14 -4.08
N THR A 144 -3.95 21.53 -3.00
CA THR A 144 -2.51 21.40 -2.68
C THR A 144 -1.76 20.60 -3.76
N LEU A 145 -2.36 19.51 -4.26
CA LEU A 145 -1.75 18.70 -5.30
C LEU A 145 -1.66 19.45 -6.64
N ARG A 146 -2.65 20.27 -6.99
CA ARG A 146 -2.61 21.10 -8.20
C ARG A 146 -1.52 22.15 -8.14
N ASP A 147 -1.34 22.81 -6.99
CA ASP A 147 -0.27 23.78 -6.78
C ASP A 147 1.11 23.13 -6.98
N LEU A 148 1.34 21.95 -6.37
CA LEU A 148 2.57 21.20 -6.56
C LEU A 148 2.77 20.73 -8.02
N ALA A 149 1.70 20.37 -8.72
CA ALA A 149 1.73 19.90 -10.09
C ALA A 149 2.05 21.00 -11.12
N THR A 150 2.12 22.26 -10.71
CA THR A 150 2.55 23.37 -11.60
C THR A 150 4.00 23.19 -12.05
N ASP A 151 4.86 22.69 -11.18
CA ASP A 151 6.24 22.35 -11.54
C ASP A 151 6.33 20.95 -12.18
N LYS A 152 6.01 20.89 -13.46
CA LYS A 152 6.04 19.64 -14.24
C LYS A 152 7.44 19.03 -14.41
N LYS A 153 8.50 19.76 -14.08
CA LYS A 153 9.88 19.26 -14.20
C LYS A 153 10.32 18.49 -12.96
N SER A 154 9.87 18.89 -11.77
CA SER A 154 10.22 18.21 -10.53
C SER A 154 9.57 16.82 -10.42
N ALA A 155 10.19 15.93 -9.65
CA ALA A 155 9.65 14.60 -9.37
C ALA A 155 8.36 14.71 -8.52
N VAL A 156 8.33 15.66 -7.59
CA VAL A 156 7.16 15.97 -6.75
C VAL A 156 5.99 16.44 -7.61
N GLY A 157 6.23 17.40 -8.53
CA GLY A 157 5.19 17.90 -9.41
C GLY A 157 4.61 16.85 -10.34
N LYS A 158 5.45 15.93 -10.84
CA LYS A 158 4.97 14.77 -11.62
C LYS A 158 4.10 13.85 -10.79
N ALA A 159 4.54 13.52 -9.56
CA ALA A 159 3.76 12.68 -8.65
C ALA A 159 2.43 13.34 -8.27
N ALA A 160 2.44 14.63 -7.96
CA ALA A 160 1.24 15.41 -7.68
C ALA A 160 0.28 15.43 -8.88
N GLY A 161 0.78 15.61 -10.09
CA GLY A 161 -0.03 15.57 -11.31
C GLY A 161 -0.70 14.22 -11.55
N LEU A 162 -0.01 13.10 -11.25
CA LEU A 162 -0.59 11.77 -11.30
C LEU A 162 -1.68 11.60 -10.23
N ALA A 163 -1.44 12.10 -9.01
CA ALA A 163 -2.42 12.06 -7.93
C ALA A 163 -3.68 12.85 -8.29
N VAL A 164 -3.55 14.05 -8.86
CA VAL A 164 -4.70 14.84 -9.34
C VAL A 164 -5.54 14.04 -10.34
N LYS A 165 -4.89 13.36 -11.29
CA LYS A 165 -5.60 12.52 -12.28
C LYS A 165 -6.33 11.35 -11.65
N ALA A 166 -5.70 10.68 -10.67
CA ALA A 166 -6.30 9.55 -9.97
C ALA A 166 -7.52 9.97 -9.12
N ILE A 167 -7.38 11.10 -8.40
CA ILE A 167 -8.42 11.61 -7.49
C ILE A 167 -9.59 12.23 -8.25
N ALA A 168 -9.32 12.99 -9.32
CA ALA A 168 -10.37 13.65 -10.11
C ALA A 168 -11.17 12.66 -10.98
N GLY A 169 -10.68 11.44 -11.16
CA GLY A 169 -11.22 10.47 -12.10
C GLY A 169 -10.81 10.77 -13.54
N LYS A 170 -10.79 9.74 -14.38
CA LYS A 170 -10.71 9.95 -15.84
C LYS A 170 -12.06 10.48 -16.29
N LYS A 171 -12.08 11.70 -16.85
CA LYS A 171 -13.18 12.10 -17.75
C LYS A 171 -13.05 11.33 -19.05
#